data_3880ef9c9689cdfc303ed4ea03f26b80
#
_entry.id   3880ef9c9689cdfc303ed4ea03f26b80
#
_cell.length_a   1.000
_cell.length_b   1.000
_cell.length_c   1.000
_cell.angle_alpha   90.00
_cell.angle_beta   90.00
_cell.angle_gamma   90.00
#
_symmetry.space_group_name_H-M   'P 1'
#
loop_
_entity.id
_entity.type
_entity.pdbx_description
1 polymer ?
#
loop_
_entity_poly.entity_id
_entity_poly.type
_entity_poly.pdbx_seq_one_letter_code
_entity_poly.pdbx_strand_id
1 'polypeptide(L)'
;MGRPKGEYKAELSLRPAAARLAELLQKEVKFIPDCIGPEADQAKEELKPGEIILLENLRFHKEEEKNDPDFAKALVKGCDLAVNDAFGVSHRTHASIVGVGRLLPMVSGLLLKKEIDFLDGVIEHPERPFAAIIGGAKISDKIQVIANLMEKADVILIGGGMANTFVAARVMTWANPCRTKTALIWQETL
;
A
#
# COMPACT_ATOMS: atom_id res chain seq x y z
N MET A 1 -13.68 -4.45 -4.13
CA MET A 1 -12.33 -4.19 -3.55
C MET A 1 -11.86 -5.44 -2.81
N GLY A 2 -10.57 -5.70 -2.72
CA GLY A 2 -10.04 -6.87 -2.00
C GLY A 2 -8.97 -7.64 -2.78
N ARG A 3 -8.82 -8.93 -2.48
CA ARG A 3 -7.79 -9.79 -3.08
C ARG A 3 -8.43 -10.96 -3.85
N PRO A 4 -8.90 -10.74 -5.09
CA PRO A 4 -9.61 -11.76 -5.88
C PRO A 4 -8.70 -12.86 -6.44
N LYS A 5 -7.37 -12.69 -6.37
CA LYS A 5 -6.35 -13.67 -6.84
C LYS A 5 -6.41 -13.93 -8.36
N GLY A 6 -6.74 -12.91 -9.15
CA GLY A 6 -6.80 -13.00 -10.60
C GLY A 6 -8.05 -13.73 -11.13
N GLU A 7 -9.16 -13.62 -10.41
CA GLU A 7 -10.46 -14.15 -10.81
C GLU A 7 -11.54 -13.10 -10.60
N TYR A 8 -12.49 -13.03 -11.51
CA TYR A 8 -13.64 -12.16 -11.32
C TYR A 8 -14.53 -12.65 -10.16
N LYS A 9 -14.85 -11.72 -9.24
CA LYS A 9 -15.76 -11.95 -8.11
C LYS A 9 -16.64 -10.72 -7.94
N ALA A 10 -17.94 -10.89 -8.17
CA ALA A 10 -18.89 -9.79 -8.16
C ALA A 10 -18.87 -8.97 -6.84
N GLU A 11 -18.67 -9.65 -5.71
CA GLU A 11 -18.56 -9.02 -4.39
C GLU A 11 -17.32 -8.14 -4.21
N LEU A 12 -16.33 -8.28 -5.09
CA LEU A 12 -15.09 -7.48 -5.08
C LEU A 12 -15.07 -6.42 -6.20
N SER A 13 -16.16 -6.27 -6.94
CA SER A 13 -16.30 -5.24 -7.98
C SER A 13 -16.20 -3.82 -7.41
N LEU A 14 -15.71 -2.90 -8.23
CA LEU A 14 -15.63 -1.47 -7.91
C LEU A 14 -16.92 -0.70 -8.29
N ARG A 15 -17.91 -1.35 -8.85
CA ARG A 15 -19.19 -0.69 -9.22
C ARG A 15 -19.82 0.12 -8.07
N PRO A 16 -19.88 -0.39 -6.80
CA PRO A 16 -20.39 0.43 -5.69
C PRO A 16 -19.51 1.66 -5.40
N ALA A 17 -18.20 1.55 -5.65
CA ALA A 17 -17.29 2.69 -5.49
C ALA A 17 -17.53 3.78 -6.55
N ALA A 18 -17.88 3.41 -7.79
CA ALA A 18 -18.25 4.36 -8.84
C ALA A 18 -19.47 5.20 -8.45
N ALA A 19 -20.52 4.54 -7.93
CA ALA A 19 -21.72 5.23 -7.46
C ALA A 19 -21.39 6.23 -6.34
N ARG A 20 -20.61 5.79 -5.34
CA ARG A 20 -20.21 6.66 -4.23
C ARG A 20 -19.30 7.81 -4.67
N LEU A 21 -18.41 7.57 -5.63
CA LEU A 21 -17.55 8.61 -6.20
C LEU A 21 -18.38 9.67 -6.94
N ALA A 22 -19.38 9.26 -7.72
CA ALA A 22 -20.28 10.18 -8.40
C ALA A 22 -21.05 11.08 -7.42
N GLU A 23 -21.56 10.52 -6.31
CA GLU A 23 -22.20 11.30 -5.25
C GLU A 23 -21.26 12.34 -4.62
N LEU A 24 -20.02 11.94 -4.28
CA LEU A 24 -19.04 12.81 -3.64
C LEU A 24 -18.57 13.94 -4.55
N LEU A 25 -18.39 13.66 -5.83
CA LEU A 25 -17.94 14.64 -6.81
C LEU A 25 -19.08 15.49 -7.38
N GLN A 26 -20.35 15.09 -7.15
CA GLN A 26 -21.54 15.67 -7.79
C GLN A 26 -21.39 15.72 -9.33
N LYS A 27 -20.78 14.68 -9.89
CA LYS A 27 -20.52 14.48 -11.32
C LYS A 27 -20.83 13.06 -11.71
N GLU A 28 -21.13 12.86 -12.99
CA GLU A 28 -21.24 11.52 -13.54
C GLU A 28 -19.88 10.83 -13.52
N VAL A 29 -19.87 9.57 -13.07
CA VAL A 29 -18.72 8.66 -13.13
C VAL A 29 -19.17 7.42 -13.87
N LYS A 30 -18.73 7.26 -15.11
CA LYS A 30 -19.05 6.09 -15.94
C LYS A 30 -18.22 4.90 -15.42
N PHE A 31 -18.88 3.81 -15.05
CA PHE A 31 -18.21 2.58 -14.64
C PHE A 31 -17.98 1.69 -15.88
N ILE A 32 -16.77 1.21 -16.05
CA ILE A 32 -16.37 0.29 -17.10
C ILE A 32 -16.09 -1.08 -16.49
N PRO A 33 -16.71 -2.17 -16.98
CA PRO A 33 -16.68 -3.49 -16.32
C PRO A 33 -15.35 -4.25 -16.48
N ASP A 34 -14.37 -3.66 -17.15
CA ASP A 34 -12.99 -4.14 -17.20
C ASP A 34 -12.01 -2.98 -17.15
N CYS A 35 -10.73 -3.25 -16.92
CA CYS A 35 -9.68 -2.24 -16.88
C CYS A 35 -8.84 -2.21 -18.17
N ILE A 36 -8.96 -3.22 -19.03
CA ILE A 36 -8.29 -3.34 -20.33
C ILE A 36 -9.28 -3.88 -21.38
N GLY A 37 -8.85 -3.89 -22.65
CA GLY A 37 -9.64 -4.42 -23.75
C GLY A 37 -10.52 -3.38 -24.43
N PRO A 38 -11.28 -3.81 -25.46
CA PRO A 38 -11.95 -2.88 -26.40
C PRO A 38 -12.89 -1.89 -25.73
N GLU A 39 -13.66 -2.31 -24.73
CA GLU A 39 -14.62 -1.45 -24.04
C GLU A 39 -13.89 -0.38 -23.18
N ALA A 40 -12.81 -0.78 -22.49
CA ALA A 40 -11.99 0.15 -21.71
C ALA A 40 -11.24 1.13 -22.65
N ASP A 41 -10.71 0.65 -23.76
CA ASP A 41 -10.02 1.47 -24.75
C ASP A 41 -10.96 2.50 -25.37
N GLN A 42 -12.13 2.07 -25.83
CA GLN A 42 -13.14 2.98 -26.37
C GLN A 42 -13.58 4.02 -25.35
N ALA A 43 -13.81 3.61 -24.11
CA ALA A 43 -14.21 4.54 -23.05
C ALA A 43 -13.14 5.61 -22.76
N LYS A 44 -11.84 5.27 -22.87
CA LYS A 44 -10.74 6.21 -22.74
C LYS A 44 -10.64 7.16 -23.94
N GLU A 45 -10.82 6.65 -25.15
CA GLU A 45 -10.76 7.44 -26.40
C GLU A 45 -11.91 8.46 -26.51
N GLU A 46 -13.10 8.10 -26.01
CA GLU A 46 -14.30 8.96 -26.03
C GLU A 46 -14.33 9.98 -24.88
N LEU A 47 -13.40 9.87 -23.90
CA LEU A 47 -13.40 10.70 -22.69
C LEU A 47 -13.11 12.16 -23.00
N LYS A 48 -14.00 13.04 -22.58
CA LYS A 48 -13.86 14.49 -22.76
C LYS A 48 -13.24 15.15 -21.53
N PRO A 49 -12.66 16.34 -21.69
CA PRO A 49 -12.11 17.09 -20.56
C PRO A 49 -13.11 17.27 -19.41
N GLY A 50 -12.73 16.84 -18.23
CA GLY A 50 -13.55 16.93 -17.03
C GLY A 50 -14.50 15.76 -16.80
N GLU A 51 -14.60 14.79 -17.72
CA GLU A 51 -15.31 13.53 -17.52
C GLU A 51 -14.46 12.55 -16.73
N ILE A 52 -15.13 11.58 -16.09
CA ILE A 52 -14.50 10.61 -15.21
C ILE A 52 -15.02 9.22 -15.54
N ILE A 53 -14.11 8.28 -15.73
CA ILE A 53 -14.42 6.85 -15.78
C ILE A 53 -13.77 6.14 -14.60
N LEU A 54 -14.44 5.13 -14.07
CA LEU A 54 -13.87 4.20 -13.10
C LEU A 54 -13.79 2.82 -13.75
N LEU A 55 -12.59 2.32 -13.91
CA LEU A 55 -12.36 0.98 -14.43
C LEU A 55 -12.53 -0.06 -13.31
N GLU A 56 -12.81 -1.30 -13.69
CA GLU A 56 -12.99 -2.41 -12.75
C GLU A 56 -11.67 -2.76 -12.04
N ASN A 57 -11.78 -3.61 -11.03
CA ASN A 57 -10.71 -4.03 -10.16
C ASN A 57 -9.58 -4.71 -10.94
N LEU A 58 -8.41 -4.06 -11.00
CA LEU A 58 -7.20 -4.55 -11.67
C LEU A 58 -6.81 -5.97 -11.27
N ARG A 59 -7.08 -6.34 -10.01
CA ARG A 59 -6.71 -7.66 -9.47
C ARG A 59 -7.61 -8.80 -9.91
N PHE A 60 -8.60 -8.56 -10.76
CA PHE A 60 -9.27 -9.62 -11.50
C PHE A 60 -8.36 -10.22 -12.57
N HIS A 61 -7.30 -9.50 -12.95
CA HIS A 61 -6.24 -9.96 -13.84
C HIS A 61 -5.03 -10.42 -13.05
N LYS A 62 -4.54 -11.64 -13.31
CA LYS A 62 -3.33 -12.21 -12.66
C LYS A 62 -2.07 -11.44 -13.04
N GLU A 63 -2.11 -10.80 -14.18
CA GLU A 63 -1.06 -10.00 -14.81
C GLU A 63 -0.72 -8.77 -13.96
N GLU A 64 -1.69 -8.22 -13.24
CA GLU A 64 -1.47 -7.10 -12.32
C GLU A 64 -0.43 -7.43 -11.25
N GLU A 65 -0.63 -8.54 -10.51
CA GLU A 65 0.28 -8.92 -9.42
C GLU A 65 1.63 -9.45 -9.93
N LYS A 66 1.71 -9.86 -11.19
CA LYS A 66 2.94 -10.34 -11.85
C LYS A 66 3.78 -9.24 -12.48
N ASN A 67 3.27 -8.02 -12.49
CA ASN A 67 3.90 -6.90 -13.20
C ASN A 67 4.11 -7.21 -14.70
N ASP A 68 3.09 -7.77 -15.33
CA ASP A 68 3.13 -8.16 -16.74
C ASP A 68 3.26 -6.92 -17.62
N PRO A 69 4.24 -6.88 -18.55
CA PRO A 69 4.50 -5.69 -19.36
C PRO A 69 3.41 -5.43 -20.41
N ASP A 70 2.74 -6.44 -20.93
CA ASP A 70 1.70 -6.25 -21.94
C ASP A 70 0.39 -5.79 -21.27
N PHE A 71 0.11 -6.27 -20.07
CA PHE A 71 -0.96 -5.74 -19.24
C PHE A 71 -0.72 -4.25 -18.89
N ALA A 72 0.51 -3.90 -18.49
CA ALA A 72 0.87 -2.51 -18.22
C ALA A 72 0.69 -1.61 -19.46
N LYS A 73 1.10 -2.07 -20.67
CA LYS A 73 0.87 -1.34 -21.93
C LYS A 73 -0.62 -1.14 -22.21
N ALA A 74 -1.44 -2.17 -21.99
CA ALA A 74 -2.89 -2.07 -22.18
C ALA A 74 -3.53 -1.08 -21.19
N LEU A 75 -3.06 -1.02 -19.94
CA LEU A 75 -3.54 -0.06 -18.95
C LEU A 75 -3.29 1.39 -19.35
N VAL A 76 -2.10 1.69 -19.89
CA VAL A 76 -1.71 3.07 -20.23
C VAL A 76 -2.15 3.54 -21.61
N LYS A 77 -2.76 2.66 -22.40
CA LYS A 77 -3.22 3.02 -23.76
C LYS A 77 -4.18 4.20 -23.69
N GLY A 78 -3.88 5.25 -24.45
CA GLY A 78 -4.64 6.50 -24.48
C GLY A 78 -4.44 7.41 -23.27
N CYS A 79 -3.41 7.16 -22.43
CA CYS A 79 -3.08 8.00 -21.29
C CYS A 79 -1.78 8.78 -21.50
N ASP A 80 -1.73 10.02 -21.01
CA ASP A 80 -0.55 10.90 -21.09
C ASP A 80 0.25 10.94 -19.79
N LEU A 81 -0.41 10.74 -18.65
CA LEU A 81 0.17 10.86 -17.32
C LEU A 81 -0.48 9.84 -16.38
N ALA A 82 0.30 9.33 -15.45
CA ALA A 82 -0.21 8.51 -14.34
C ALA A 82 -0.04 9.24 -13.00
N VAL A 83 -1.03 9.09 -12.12
CA VAL A 83 -0.98 9.57 -10.73
C VAL A 83 -1.07 8.37 -9.81
N ASN A 84 -0.03 8.13 -9.01
CA ASN A 84 -0.09 7.12 -7.95
C ASN A 84 -0.58 7.77 -6.65
N ASP A 85 -1.77 7.40 -6.22
CA ASP A 85 -2.34 7.82 -4.94
C ASP A 85 -2.66 6.62 -4.02
N ALA A 86 -1.96 5.51 -4.25
CA ALA A 86 -2.18 4.24 -3.59
C ALA A 86 -0.99 3.85 -2.68
N PHE A 87 -0.75 4.62 -1.60
CA PHE A 87 0.36 4.38 -0.67
C PHE A 87 0.43 2.93 -0.18
N GLY A 88 -0.70 2.33 0.21
CA GLY A 88 -0.76 0.97 0.76
C GLY A 88 -0.31 -0.15 -0.19
N VAL A 89 -0.14 0.11 -1.48
CA VAL A 89 0.38 -0.84 -2.48
C VAL A 89 1.67 -0.38 -3.17
N SER A 90 2.16 0.82 -2.86
CA SER A 90 3.35 1.40 -3.50
C SER A 90 4.64 0.59 -3.24
N HIS A 91 4.65 -0.24 -2.19
CA HIS A 91 5.74 -1.18 -1.89
C HIS A 91 5.71 -2.46 -2.73
N ARG A 92 4.73 -2.63 -3.64
CA ARG A 92 4.56 -3.83 -4.47
C ARG A 92 5.01 -3.60 -5.90
N THR A 93 5.61 -4.63 -6.49
CA THR A 93 5.97 -4.65 -7.91
C THR A 93 4.77 -5.05 -8.78
N HIS A 94 3.68 -4.30 -8.71
CA HIS A 94 2.50 -4.54 -9.54
C HIS A 94 2.57 -3.79 -10.87
N ALA A 95 1.85 -4.26 -11.90
CA ALA A 95 1.83 -3.64 -13.21
C ALA A 95 1.35 -2.19 -13.17
N SER A 96 0.30 -1.89 -12.39
CA SER A 96 -0.24 -0.54 -12.23
C SER A 96 0.70 0.41 -11.46
N ILE A 97 1.72 -0.09 -10.78
CA ILE A 97 2.71 0.72 -10.06
C ILE A 97 4.02 0.78 -10.85
N VAL A 98 4.73 -0.34 -10.95
CA VAL A 98 6.06 -0.38 -11.58
C VAL A 98 5.95 -0.41 -13.11
N GLY A 99 5.05 -1.22 -13.64
CA GLY A 99 4.86 -1.34 -15.09
C GLY A 99 4.42 -0.02 -15.73
N VAL A 100 3.37 0.59 -15.19
CA VAL A 100 2.86 1.89 -15.66
C VAL A 100 3.91 3.00 -15.50
N GLY A 101 4.61 3.05 -14.35
CA GLY A 101 5.65 4.05 -14.11
C GLY A 101 6.88 3.96 -15.01
N ARG A 102 7.06 2.84 -15.72
CA ARG A 102 8.09 2.70 -16.77
C ARG A 102 7.64 3.19 -18.15
N LEU A 103 6.34 3.31 -18.36
CA LEU A 103 5.73 3.63 -19.65
C LEU A 103 5.25 5.08 -19.73
N LEU A 104 4.83 5.66 -18.61
CA LEU A 104 4.32 7.02 -18.51
C LEU A 104 5.02 7.79 -17.40
N PRO A 105 5.12 9.12 -17.51
CA PRO A 105 5.41 9.97 -16.36
C PRO A 105 4.41 9.67 -15.24
N MET A 106 4.93 9.36 -14.04
CA MET A 106 4.10 9.06 -12.88
C MET A 106 4.44 10.02 -11.75
N VAL A 107 3.43 10.64 -11.17
CA VAL A 107 3.55 11.58 -10.06
C VAL A 107 2.77 11.07 -8.85
N SER A 108 3.11 11.56 -7.65
CA SER A 108 2.34 11.26 -6.45
C SER A 108 1.01 12.00 -6.44
N GLY A 109 -0.06 11.32 -6.03
CA GLY A 109 -1.31 11.95 -5.66
C GLY A 109 -1.25 12.59 -4.27
N LEU A 110 -2.32 13.29 -3.89
CA LEU A 110 -2.37 14.06 -2.64
C LEU A 110 -2.31 13.18 -1.38
N LEU A 111 -2.93 11.99 -1.42
CA LEU A 111 -2.87 11.05 -0.30
C LEU A 111 -1.47 10.47 -0.15
N LEU A 112 -0.86 10.01 -1.25
CA LEU A 112 0.51 9.51 -1.24
C LEU A 112 1.49 10.57 -0.76
N LYS A 113 1.35 11.81 -1.23
CA LYS A 113 2.15 12.94 -0.77
C LYS A 113 2.02 13.15 0.73
N LYS A 114 0.79 13.15 1.25
CA LYS A 114 0.53 13.31 2.69
C LYS A 114 1.19 12.20 3.51
N GLU A 115 1.10 10.94 3.07
CA GLU A 115 1.76 9.81 3.74
C GLU A 115 3.28 9.98 3.77
N ILE A 116 3.88 10.40 2.65
CA ILE A 116 5.32 10.65 2.55
C ILE A 116 5.73 11.79 3.48
N ASP A 117 5.03 12.94 3.42
CA ASP A 117 5.35 14.11 4.24
C ASP A 117 5.32 13.77 5.75
N PHE A 118 4.34 12.94 6.19
CA PHE A 118 4.25 12.50 7.57
C PHE A 118 5.37 11.53 7.96
N LEU A 119 5.65 10.54 7.12
CA LEU A 119 6.66 9.51 7.42
C LEU A 119 8.07 10.08 7.38
N ASP A 120 8.38 10.89 6.37
CA ASP A 120 9.69 11.55 6.25
C ASP A 120 9.92 12.50 7.43
N GLY A 121 8.91 13.30 7.80
CA GLY A 121 8.99 14.19 8.96
C GLY A 121 9.31 13.45 10.25
N VAL A 122 8.63 12.31 10.50
CA VAL A 122 8.87 11.49 11.70
C VAL A 122 10.21 10.76 11.68
N ILE A 123 10.69 10.33 10.50
CA ILE A 123 11.89 9.51 10.39
C ILE A 123 13.15 10.38 10.24
N GLU A 124 13.11 11.44 9.43
CA GLU A 124 14.29 12.27 9.14
C GLU A 124 14.50 13.41 10.17
N HIS A 125 13.38 13.98 10.67
CA HIS A 125 13.41 15.10 11.60
C HIS A 125 12.43 14.88 12.77
N PRO A 126 12.60 13.81 13.57
CA PRO A 126 11.66 13.50 14.65
C PRO A 126 11.66 14.58 15.73
N GLU A 127 10.46 14.95 16.18
CA GLU A 127 10.33 15.67 17.45
C GLU A 127 10.77 14.76 18.60
N ARG A 128 11.54 15.29 19.56
CA ARG A 128 12.06 14.53 20.69
C ARG A 128 11.20 14.73 21.95
N PRO A 129 10.95 13.65 22.76
CA PRO A 129 11.47 12.28 22.58
C PRO A 129 10.71 11.50 21.50
N PHE A 130 11.45 10.80 20.61
CA PHE A 130 10.87 9.92 19.60
C PHE A 130 10.73 8.49 20.10
N ALA A 131 9.49 8.04 20.30
CA ALA A 131 9.17 6.69 20.72
C ALA A 131 8.61 5.85 19.57
N ALA A 132 9.27 4.75 19.21
CA ALA A 132 8.78 3.81 18.20
C ALA A 132 8.09 2.61 18.89
N ILE A 133 6.85 2.32 18.49
CA ILE A 133 6.08 1.18 19.01
C ILE A 133 5.94 0.13 17.91
N ILE A 134 6.50 -1.05 18.13
CA ILE A 134 6.52 -2.13 17.16
C ILE A 134 5.85 -3.37 17.73
N GLY A 135 4.93 -3.95 16.93
CA GLY A 135 4.24 -5.18 17.30
C GLY A 135 4.15 -6.15 16.11
N GLY A 136 3.87 -7.41 16.41
CA GLY A 136 3.68 -8.45 15.41
C GLY A 136 4.07 -9.84 15.89
N ALA A 137 3.85 -10.86 15.05
CA ALA A 137 4.16 -12.24 15.37
C ALA A 137 5.58 -12.64 14.95
N LYS A 138 6.07 -12.12 13.79
CA LYS A 138 7.34 -12.51 13.20
C LYS A 138 8.36 -11.38 13.30
N ILE A 139 9.51 -11.69 13.85
CA ILE A 139 10.63 -10.74 13.96
C ILE A 139 11.42 -10.66 12.64
N SER A 140 11.56 -11.78 11.91
CA SER A 140 12.35 -11.89 10.68
C SER A 140 12.01 -10.82 9.66
N ASP A 141 10.73 -10.50 9.52
CA ASP A 141 10.23 -9.56 8.52
C ASP A 141 10.45 -8.09 8.91
N LYS A 142 10.84 -7.83 10.16
CA LYS A 142 10.95 -6.47 10.73
C LYS A 142 12.32 -6.15 11.35
N ILE A 143 13.24 -7.10 11.35
CA ILE A 143 14.54 -6.92 12.02
C ILE A 143 15.32 -5.72 11.43
N GLN A 144 15.27 -5.55 10.11
CA GLN A 144 15.92 -4.42 9.45
C GLN A 144 15.26 -3.07 9.79
N VAL A 145 13.93 -3.07 9.92
CA VAL A 145 13.18 -1.87 10.33
C VAL A 145 13.53 -1.50 11.77
N ILE A 146 13.62 -2.50 12.65
CA ILE A 146 14.02 -2.29 14.05
C ILE A 146 15.44 -1.74 14.12
N ALA A 147 16.39 -2.33 13.38
CA ALA A 147 17.77 -1.84 13.34
C ALA A 147 17.87 -0.37 12.87
N ASN A 148 17.13 -0.01 11.82
CA ASN A 148 17.11 1.37 11.33
C ASN A 148 16.47 2.34 12.35
N LEU A 149 15.44 1.90 13.07
CA LEU A 149 14.79 2.72 14.09
C LEU A 149 15.66 2.87 15.35
N MET A 150 16.53 1.88 15.67
CA MET A 150 17.48 1.99 16.78
C MET A 150 18.45 3.15 16.64
N GLU A 151 18.75 3.55 15.42
CA GLU A 151 19.65 4.70 15.16
C GLU A 151 18.93 6.05 15.32
N LYS A 152 17.60 6.07 15.28
CA LYS A 152 16.81 7.31 15.21
C LYS A 152 15.92 7.53 16.43
N ALA A 153 15.38 6.46 17.03
CA ALA A 153 14.42 6.54 18.13
C ALA A 153 15.12 6.63 19.51
N ASP A 154 14.56 7.45 20.39
CA ASP A 154 15.01 7.53 21.78
C ASP A 154 14.54 6.32 22.60
N VAL A 155 13.38 5.76 22.23
CA VAL A 155 12.77 4.59 22.91
C VAL A 155 12.14 3.69 21.87
N ILE A 156 12.35 2.38 21.98
CA ILE A 156 11.64 1.37 21.18
C ILE A 156 10.86 0.46 22.10
N LEU A 157 9.54 0.44 21.94
CA LEU A 157 8.61 -0.43 22.63
C LEU A 157 8.26 -1.61 21.74
N ILE A 158 8.56 -2.84 22.17
CA ILE A 158 8.26 -4.05 21.40
C ILE A 158 7.17 -4.84 22.11
N GLY A 159 6.08 -5.10 21.38
CA GLY A 159 4.92 -5.85 21.86
C GLY A 159 4.60 -7.10 21.05
N GLY A 160 3.59 -7.86 21.49
CA GLY A 160 3.10 -9.06 20.83
C GLY A 160 4.10 -10.22 20.83
N GLY A 161 3.97 -11.16 19.87
CA GLY A 161 4.82 -12.33 19.76
C GLY A 161 6.31 -12.03 19.54
N MET A 162 6.62 -10.86 18.98
CA MET A 162 8.01 -10.41 18.80
C MET A 162 8.71 -10.18 20.15
N ALA A 163 8.02 -9.63 21.14
CA ALA A 163 8.59 -9.42 22.47
C ALA A 163 9.08 -10.73 23.09
N ASN A 164 8.32 -11.81 22.93
CA ASN A 164 8.70 -13.13 23.42
C ASN A 164 10.03 -13.62 22.80
N THR A 165 10.25 -13.34 21.50
CA THR A 165 11.49 -13.73 20.83
C THR A 165 12.71 -12.97 21.37
N PHE A 166 12.58 -11.67 21.62
CA PHE A 166 13.64 -10.87 22.22
C PHE A 166 13.97 -11.30 23.65
N VAL A 167 12.93 -11.58 24.44
CA VAL A 167 13.12 -12.03 25.82
C VAL A 167 13.74 -13.44 25.86
N ALA A 168 13.32 -14.34 24.97
CA ALA A 168 13.91 -15.67 24.84
C ALA A 168 15.39 -15.61 24.45
N ALA A 169 15.76 -14.70 23.57
CA ALA A 169 17.15 -14.50 23.16
C ALA A 169 18.08 -14.05 24.31
N ARG A 170 17.50 -13.46 25.40
CA ARG A 170 18.25 -13.11 26.62
C ARG A 170 18.38 -14.25 27.63
N VAL A 171 18.13 -15.52 27.21
CA VAL A 171 18.25 -16.71 28.08
C VAL A 171 17.23 -16.72 29.22
N MET A 172 16.04 -16.17 29.03
CA MET A 172 14.93 -16.34 29.96
C MET A 172 14.05 -17.50 29.54
N THR A 173 13.86 -18.48 30.41
CA THR A 173 12.91 -19.58 30.21
C THR A 173 11.48 -19.12 30.50
N TRP A 174 10.60 -19.23 29.51
CA TRP A 174 9.17 -18.86 29.64
C TRP A 174 8.32 -20.13 29.76
N ALA A 175 7.56 -20.21 30.83
CA ALA A 175 6.66 -21.34 31.06
C ALA A 175 5.39 -21.29 30.16
N ASN A 176 5.02 -20.13 29.59
CA ASN A 176 3.87 -20.01 28.69
C ASN A 176 3.95 -18.75 27.81
N PRO A 177 4.24 -18.86 26.49
CA PRO A 177 4.43 -17.72 25.58
C PRO A 177 3.15 -16.91 25.31
N CYS A 178 1.96 -17.43 25.59
CA CYS A 178 0.70 -16.75 25.32
C CYS A 178 0.28 -15.71 26.38
N ARG A 179 0.97 -15.60 27.50
CA ARG A 179 0.54 -14.73 28.61
C ARG A 179 1.21 -13.36 28.72
N THR A 180 2.25 -13.10 27.95
CA THR A 180 2.95 -11.80 28.04
C THR A 180 2.43 -10.84 26.99
N LYS A 181 1.59 -9.91 27.39
CA LYS A 181 1.00 -8.92 26.48
C LYS A 181 1.93 -7.77 26.10
N THR A 182 2.99 -7.52 26.86
CA THR A 182 3.87 -6.37 26.62
C THR A 182 5.25 -6.60 27.23
N ALA A 183 6.31 -6.39 26.48
CA ALA A 183 7.67 -6.28 27.02
C ALA A 183 8.23 -4.91 26.66
N LEU A 184 8.73 -4.19 27.65
CA LEU A 184 9.50 -2.96 27.48
C LEU A 184 10.97 -3.35 27.33
N ILE A 185 11.58 -2.99 26.20
CA ILE A 185 13.03 -3.07 26.02
C ILE A 185 13.55 -1.64 26.03
N TRP A 186 14.24 -1.29 27.08
CA TRP A 186 14.95 -0.02 27.18
C TRP A 186 16.30 -0.19 26.48
N GLN A 187 16.61 0.70 25.55
CA GLN A 187 17.96 0.84 25.04
C GLN A 187 18.65 1.92 25.91
N GLU A 188 19.57 1.50 26.76
CA GLU A 188 20.54 2.45 27.30
C GLU A 188 21.50 2.81 26.17
N THR A 189 21.55 4.08 25.85
CA THR A 189 22.54 4.63 24.92
C THR A 189 23.93 4.42 25.53
N LEU A 190 24.76 3.61 24.86
CA LEU A 190 26.20 3.55 25.12
C LEU A 190 26.89 4.77 24.53
#